data_5df3305c1475f7f804f2f201f5c71676
#
_entry.id   5df3305c1475f7f804f2f201f5c71676
#
_cell.length_a   1.000
_cell.length_b   1.000
_cell.length_c   1.000
_cell.angle_alpha   90.00
_cell.angle_beta   90.00
_cell.angle_gamma   90.00
#
_symmetry.space_group_name_H-M   'P 1'
#
loop_
_entity.id
_entity.type
_entity.pdbx_description
1 polymer ?
#
loop_
_entity_poly.entity_id
_entity_poly.type
_entity_poly.pdbx_seq_one_letter_code
_entity_poly.pdbx_strand_id
1 'polypeptide(L)'
;MSITLKAKVRTDLGKGASRRLRREAGMIPAIMFGGAKNKKPVSLTLEHKEVFKASESSSFYSSVLTIDVEGKEESVILKDMQRHPAKQEIMHVDFQRVTKSNPISILVPIKFLNETTCPAVKIGGGRISHQMSEVVITCLAADIPEFVAIDMQEIEIGQIVHLSDIDLPKGVKIQSLSTGAKNDTPVANISAKKGG
;
A
#
# COMPACT_ATOMS: atom_id res chain seq x y z
N MET A 1 4.92 15.41 2.37
CA MET A 1 4.22 16.24 1.35
C MET A 1 2.83 15.68 1.16
N SER A 2 1.78 16.50 1.21
CA SER A 2 0.41 16.04 0.94
C SER A 2 0.22 15.91 -0.58
N ILE A 3 -0.19 14.75 -1.05
CA ILE A 3 -0.51 14.52 -2.46
C ILE A 3 -1.98 14.88 -2.66
N THR A 4 -2.24 15.86 -3.54
CA THR A 4 -3.60 16.28 -3.91
C THR A 4 -3.90 15.83 -5.32
N LEU A 5 -5.03 15.16 -5.52
CA LEU A 5 -5.53 14.68 -6.81
C LEU A 5 -6.85 15.39 -7.15
N LYS A 6 -6.99 15.83 -8.38
CA LYS A 6 -8.25 16.42 -8.88
C LYS A 6 -9.16 15.33 -9.42
N ALA A 7 -10.41 15.35 -8.99
CA ALA A 7 -11.41 14.38 -9.41
C ALA A 7 -12.72 15.05 -9.83
N LYS A 8 -13.43 14.43 -10.76
CA LYS A 8 -14.78 14.82 -11.17
C LYS A 8 -15.77 13.72 -10.85
N VAL A 9 -16.99 14.10 -10.48
CA VAL A 9 -18.06 13.12 -10.25
C VAL A 9 -18.46 12.46 -11.57
N ARG A 10 -18.61 11.14 -11.56
CA ARG A 10 -18.97 10.35 -12.73
C ARG A 10 -20.38 9.82 -12.65
N THR A 11 -21.19 10.08 -13.66
CA THR A 11 -22.58 9.62 -13.78
C THR A 11 -22.72 8.46 -14.77
N ASP A 12 -21.89 8.41 -15.85
CA ASP A 12 -21.89 7.34 -16.84
C ASP A 12 -21.12 6.12 -16.31
N LEU A 13 -21.84 5.07 -15.95
CA LEU A 13 -21.32 3.87 -15.29
C LEU A 13 -21.35 2.67 -16.26
N GLY A 14 -20.66 1.61 -15.88
CA GLY A 14 -20.62 0.33 -16.58
C GLY A 14 -19.38 0.10 -17.42
N LYS A 15 -19.29 -1.13 -17.99
CA LYS A 15 -18.12 -1.65 -18.71
C LYS A 15 -17.76 -0.81 -19.95
N GLY A 16 -18.77 -0.47 -20.75
CA GLY A 16 -18.58 0.30 -21.98
C GLY A 16 -18.08 1.72 -21.69
N ALA A 17 -18.73 2.42 -20.75
CA ALA A 17 -18.36 3.77 -20.32
C ALA A 17 -16.94 3.82 -19.76
N SER A 18 -16.58 2.88 -18.88
CA SER A 18 -15.23 2.80 -18.32
C SER A 18 -14.15 2.52 -19.38
N ARG A 19 -14.47 1.75 -20.43
CA ARG A 19 -13.54 1.50 -21.55
C ARG A 19 -13.34 2.76 -22.40
N ARG A 20 -14.43 3.48 -22.75
CA ARG A 20 -14.33 4.76 -23.47
C ARG A 20 -13.53 5.79 -22.69
N LEU A 21 -13.83 5.94 -21.41
CA LEU A 21 -13.14 6.87 -20.52
C LEU A 21 -11.62 6.67 -20.57
N ARG A 22 -11.14 5.43 -20.43
CA ARG A 22 -9.69 5.14 -20.47
C ARG A 22 -9.09 5.34 -21.85
N ARG A 23 -9.79 4.92 -22.91
CA ARG A 23 -9.25 4.93 -24.27
C ARG A 23 -9.27 6.32 -24.93
N GLU A 24 -10.36 7.05 -24.75
CA GLU A 24 -10.61 8.30 -25.47
C GLU A 24 -10.24 9.54 -24.66
N ALA A 25 -10.47 9.52 -23.36
CA ALA A 25 -10.23 10.66 -22.48
C ALA A 25 -8.92 10.59 -21.68
N GLY A 26 -8.22 9.43 -21.69
CA GLY A 26 -7.02 9.26 -20.86
C GLY A 26 -7.29 9.39 -19.36
N MET A 27 -8.52 9.07 -18.95
CA MET A 27 -9.00 9.21 -17.59
C MET A 27 -9.17 7.83 -16.93
N ILE A 28 -9.11 7.79 -15.60
CA ILE A 28 -9.27 6.57 -14.81
C ILE A 28 -10.60 6.63 -14.05
N PRO A 29 -11.41 5.58 -14.13
CA PRO A 29 -12.54 5.43 -13.22
C PRO A 29 -12.04 5.10 -11.81
N ALA A 30 -12.63 5.74 -10.81
CA ALA A 30 -12.36 5.48 -9.41
C ALA A 30 -13.64 5.47 -8.58
N ILE A 31 -13.56 4.94 -7.38
CA ILE A 31 -14.61 5.00 -6.39
C ILE A 31 -14.06 5.54 -5.07
N MET A 32 -14.82 6.39 -4.41
CA MET A 32 -14.53 6.87 -3.07
C MET A 32 -15.64 6.47 -2.13
N PHE A 33 -15.33 5.67 -1.11
CA PHE A 33 -16.29 5.10 -0.17
C PHE A 33 -15.86 5.26 1.29
N GLY A 34 -16.71 4.85 2.23
CA GLY A 34 -16.44 4.96 3.67
C GLY A 34 -16.68 6.37 4.22
N GLY A 35 -16.12 6.66 5.40
CA GLY A 35 -16.33 7.90 6.14
C GLY A 35 -17.44 7.80 7.18
N ALA A 36 -18.21 8.86 7.40
CA ALA A 36 -19.33 8.86 8.35
C ALA A 36 -20.44 7.87 7.93
N LYS A 37 -21.18 7.33 8.92
CA LYS A 37 -22.17 6.24 8.77
C LYS A 37 -23.16 6.39 7.61
N ASN A 38 -23.45 7.60 7.13
CA ASN A 38 -24.44 7.88 6.09
C ASN A 38 -23.84 8.41 4.77
N LYS A 39 -22.52 8.43 4.62
CA LYS A 39 -21.89 8.97 3.43
C LYS A 39 -21.85 7.91 2.32
N LYS A 40 -22.62 8.15 1.25
CA LYS A 40 -22.71 7.23 0.10
C LYS A 40 -21.37 7.15 -0.66
N PRO A 41 -21.06 6.02 -1.28
CA PRO A 41 -19.98 5.91 -2.25
C PRO A 41 -20.19 6.87 -3.41
N VAL A 42 -19.10 7.47 -3.90
CA VAL A 42 -19.11 8.38 -5.04
C VAL A 42 -18.20 7.83 -6.11
N SER A 43 -18.74 7.68 -7.33
CA SER A 43 -17.96 7.31 -8.50
C SER A 43 -17.25 8.54 -9.04
N LEU A 44 -15.95 8.42 -9.27
CA LEU A 44 -15.05 9.50 -9.66
C LEU A 44 -14.35 9.18 -10.97
N THR A 45 -13.81 10.24 -11.54
CA THR A 45 -12.92 10.20 -12.69
C THR A 45 -11.69 11.02 -12.38
N LEU A 46 -10.50 10.45 -12.57
CA LEU A 46 -9.20 11.12 -12.36
C LEU A 46 -8.38 11.10 -13.64
N GLU A 47 -7.43 12.00 -13.74
CA GLU A 47 -6.48 12.04 -14.84
C GLU A 47 -5.42 10.94 -14.68
N HIS A 48 -5.24 10.08 -15.72
CA HIS A 48 -4.28 8.96 -15.66
C HIS A 48 -2.87 9.43 -15.35
N LYS A 49 -2.42 10.53 -15.97
CA LYS A 49 -1.06 11.06 -15.78
C LYS A 49 -0.79 11.48 -14.34
N GLU A 50 -1.75 12.15 -13.68
CA GLU A 50 -1.60 12.60 -12.29
C GLU A 50 -1.51 11.40 -11.34
N VAL A 51 -2.41 10.42 -11.49
CA VAL A 51 -2.42 9.23 -10.64
C VAL A 51 -1.18 8.36 -10.89
N PHE A 52 -0.76 8.21 -12.16
CA PHE A 52 0.42 7.45 -12.51
C PHE A 52 1.68 8.06 -11.88
N LYS A 53 1.88 9.38 -12.04
CA LYS A 53 3.00 10.10 -11.41
C LYS A 53 2.97 10.00 -9.88
N ALA A 54 1.79 10.14 -9.26
CA ALA A 54 1.65 9.98 -7.82
C ALA A 54 2.01 8.56 -7.36
N SER A 55 1.64 7.54 -8.14
CA SER A 55 1.91 6.13 -7.85
C SER A 55 3.37 5.70 -7.94
N GLU A 56 4.27 6.55 -8.45
CA GLU A 56 5.72 6.32 -8.42
C GLU A 56 6.31 6.53 -7.02
N SER A 57 5.62 7.30 -6.17
CA SER A 57 6.02 7.52 -4.78
C SER A 57 5.44 6.47 -3.86
N SER A 58 6.27 5.88 -2.98
CA SER A 58 5.81 4.97 -1.93
C SER A 58 4.80 5.62 -0.98
N SER A 59 4.93 6.93 -0.76
CA SER A 59 3.99 7.71 0.05
C SER A 59 2.56 7.70 -0.47
N PHE A 60 2.35 7.46 -1.78
CA PHE A 60 1.02 7.34 -2.37
C PHE A 60 0.22 6.16 -1.81
N TYR A 61 0.90 5.08 -1.45
CA TYR A 61 0.30 3.85 -0.94
C TYR A 61 0.12 3.89 0.59
N SER A 62 0.98 4.61 1.29
CA SER A 62 1.08 4.59 2.75
C SER A 62 0.82 5.94 3.42
N SER A 63 0.14 6.88 2.75
CA SER A 63 -0.19 8.17 3.36
C SER A 63 -1.64 8.58 3.14
N VAL A 64 -2.07 9.58 3.90
CA VAL A 64 -3.35 10.25 3.67
C VAL A 64 -3.24 11.17 2.46
N LEU A 65 -4.09 10.95 1.47
CA LEU A 65 -4.20 11.72 0.25
C LEU A 65 -5.35 12.72 0.38
N THR A 66 -5.28 13.80 -0.38
CA THR A 66 -6.38 14.75 -0.55
C THR A 66 -6.97 14.59 -1.94
N ILE A 67 -8.27 14.36 -2.03
CA ILE A 67 -8.99 14.39 -3.31
C ILE A 67 -9.85 15.64 -3.35
N ASP A 68 -9.59 16.48 -4.35
CA ASP A 68 -10.43 17.63 -4.67
C ASP A 68 -11.52 17.19 -5.65
N VAL A 69 -12.75 17.12 -5.16
CA VAL A 69 -13.94 16.79 -5.96
C VAL A 69 -14.70 18.08 -6.21
N GLU A 70 -14.46 18.69 -7.37
CA GLU A 70 -15.18 19.91 -7.80
C GLU A 70 -15.13 21.05 -6.76
N GLY A 71 -13.94 21.28 -6.15
CA GLY A 71 -13.71 22.31 -5.14
C GLY A 71 -14.00 21.85 -3.69
N LYS A 72 -14.31 20.59 -3.47
CA LYS A 72 -14.46 20.00 -2.13
C LYS A 72 -13.32 19.01 -1.86
N GLU A 73 -12.48 19.35 -0.92
CA GLU A 73 -11.38 18.50 -0.50
C GLU A 73 -11.87 17.42 0.47
N GLU A 74 -11.53 16.18 0.19
CA GLU A 74 -11.78 15.02 1.06
C GLU A 74 -10.48 14.27 1.34
N SER A 75 -10.23 13.98 2.61
CA SER A 75 -9.09 13.15 3.03
C SER A 75 -9.42 11.68 2.84
N VAL A 76 -8.55 10.99 2.11
CA VAL A 76 -8.72 9.58 1.77
C VAL A 76 -7.40 8.82 1.87
N ILE A 77 -7.48 7.51 1.89
CA ILE A 77 -6.35 6.60 1.66
C ILE A 77 -6.61 5.77 0.42
N LEU A 78 -5.53 5.34 -0.21
CA LEU A 78 -5.61 4.34 -1.27
C LEU A 78 -5.96 2.99 -0.65
N LYS A 79 -7.04 2.36 -1.12
CA LYS A 79 -7.45 1.04 -0.68
C LYS A 79 -7.02 -0.06 -1.63
N ASP A 80 -7.20 0.18 -2.93
CA ASP A 80 -6.78 -0.74 -3.99
C ASP A 80 -6.51 0.02 -5.29
N MET A 81 -5.62 -0.53 -6.10
CA MET A 81 -5.32 0.00 -7.43
C MET A 81 -5.12 -1.12 -8.42
N GLN A 82 -5.99 -1.19 -9.40
CA GLN A 82 -5.91 -2.17 -10.48
C GLN A 82 -5.04 -1.66 -11.62
N ARG A 83 -4.01 -2.41 -11.96
CA ARG A 83 -3.12 -2.15 -13.10
C ARG A 83 -3.38 -3.12 -14.23
N HIS A 84 -3.14 -2.67 -15.46
CA HIS A 84 -3.22 -3.55 -16.62
C HIS A 84 -2.04 -4.55 -16.60
N PRO A 85 -2.28 -5.87 -16.81
CA PRO A 85 -1.22 -6.89 -16.65
C PRO A 85 -0.06 -6.77 -17.65
N ALA A 86 -0.29 -6.15 -18.83
CA ALA A 86 0.73 -6.06 -19.89
C ALA A 86 1.09 -4.62 -20.26
N LYS A 87 0.35 -3.62 -19.79
CA LYS A 87 0.60 -2.20 -20.08
C LYS A 87 0.79 -1.43 -18.79
N GLN A 88 1.58 -0.38 -18.82
CA GLN A 88 1.71 0.52 -17.68
C GLN A 88 0.51 1.47 -17.57
N GLU A 89 -0.69 0.87 -17.46
CA GLU A 89 -1.95 1.61 -17.37
C GLU A 89 -2.66 1.26 -16.05
N ILE A 90 -3.14 2.28 -15.36
CA ILE A 90 -4.01 2.11 -14.20
C ILE A 90 -5.45 1.97 -14.70
N MET A 91 -6.11 0.90 -14.25
CA MET A 91 -7.44 0.53 -14.72
C MET A 91 -8.56 1.04 -13.81
N HIS A 92 -8.32 1.04 -12.51
CA HIS A 92 -9.27 1.46 -11.48
C HIS A 92 -8.53 1.83 -10.20
N VAL A 93 -9.10 2.75 -9.42
CA VAL A 93 -8.57 3.13 -8.11
C VAL A 93 -9.70 3.20 -7.09
N ASP A 94 -9.49 2.59 -5.95
CA ASP A 94 -10.41 2.56 -4.82
C ASP A 94 -9.86 3.42 -3.69
N PHE A 95 -10.60 4.45 -3.31
CA PHE A 95 -10.27 5.33 -2.21
C PHE A 95 -11.22 5.13 -1.03
N GLN A 96 -10.66 5.03 0.17
CA GLN A 96 -11.42 4.99 1.40
C GLN A 96 -11.29 6.33 2.12
N ARG A 97 -12.43 6.97 2.44
CA ARG A 97 -12.45 8.19 3.23
C ARG A 97 -11.91 7.95 4.62
N VAL A 98 -11.13 8.87 5.09
CA VAL A 98 -10.51 8.82 6.41
C VAL A 98 -11.33 9.60 7.41
N THR A 99 -11.52 9.02 8.60
CA THR A 99 -12.08 9.68 9.78
C THR A 99 -11.08 9.56 10.92
N LYS A 100 -10.97 10.59 11.75
CA LYS A 100 -10.00 10.65 12.85
C LYS A 100 -10.17 9.54 13.89
N SER A 101 -11.37 8.99 14.02
CA SER A 101 -11.75 8.06 15.10
C SER A 101 -11.84 6.59 14.65
N ASN A 102 -11.87 6.30 13.36
CA ASN A 102 -12.02 4.92 12.90
C ASN A 102 -10.67 4.33 12.51
N PRO A 103 -10.33 3.14 13.00
CA PRO A 103 -9.14 2.43 12.53
C PRO A 103 -9.31 2.08 11.05
N ILE A 104 -8.23 2.18 10.31
CA ILE A 104 -8.16 1.89 8.89
C ILE A 104 -7.14 0.79 8.64
N SER A 105 -7.42 -0.08 7.67
CA SER A 105 -6.45 -1.09 7.22
C SER A 105 -5.83 -0.63 5.92
N ILE A 106 -4.52 -0.48 5.92
CA ILE A 106 -3.71 0.01 4.79
C ILE A 106 -2.56 -0.93 4.51
N LEU A 107 -2.17 -1.03 3.25
CA LEU A 107 -1.00 -1.76 2.80
C LEU A 107 0.24 -0.85 2.90
N VAL A 108 1.27 -1.31 3.61
CA VAL A 108 2.50 -0.53 3.84
C VAL A 108 3.70 -1.34 3.38
N PRO A 109 4.63 -0.73 2.64
CA PRO A 109 5.84 -1.41 2.19
C PRO A 109 6.76 -1.74 3.35
N ILE A 110 7.43 -2.89 3.24
CA ILE A 110 8.48 -3.33 4.16
C ILE A 110 9.83 -2.88 3.60
N LYS A 111 10.65 -2.23 4.43
CA LYS A 111 12.04 -1.89 4.11
C LYS A 111 12.98 -2.75 4.94
N PHE A 112 13.82 -3.49 4.27
CA PHE A 112 14.87 -4.27 4.90
C PHE A 112 16.12 -3.41 5.04
N LEU A 113 16.55 -3.19 6.27
CA LEU A 113 17.74 -2.41 6.58
C LEU A 113 18.94 -3.34 6.72
N ASN A 114 20.15 -2.81 6.44
CA ASN A 114 21.42 -3.49 6.66
C ASN A 114 21.61 -4.81 5.89
N GLU A 115 20.88 -5.07 4.80
CA GLU A 115 20.97 -6.31 4.03
C GLU A 115 22.39 -6.61 3.54
N THR A 116 23.09 -5.61 3.01
CA THR A 116 24.45 -5.76 2.44
C THR A 116 25.55 -5.83 3.51
N THR A 117 25.26 -5.32 4.71
CA THR A 117 26.20 -5.29 5.83
C THR A 117 26.00 -6.45 6.81
N CYS A 118 24.90 -7.20 6.69
CA CYS A 118 24.59 -8.37 7.48
C CYS A 118 25.75 -9.38 7.45
N PRO A 119 26.28 -9.80 8.62
CA PRO A 119 27.36 -10.78 8.70
C PRO A 119 27.05 -12.10 7.99
N ALA A 120 25.82 -12.55 8.05
CA ALA A 120 25.35 -13.76 7.39
C ALA A 120 25.51 -13.70 5.85
N VAL A 121 25.32 -12.51 5.26
CA VAL A 121 25.49 -12.29 3.82
C VAL A 121 26.97 -12.02 3.50
N LYS A 122 27.60 -11.09 4.23
CA LYS A 122 28.95 -10.60 3.90
C LYS A 122 30.06 -11.62 4.20
N ILE A 123 29.95 -12.34 5.31
CA ILE A 123 30.96 -13.32 5.76
C ILE A 123 30.48 -14.73 5.44
N GLY A 124 29.22 -15.05 5.71
CA GLY A 124 28.66 -16.37 5.54
C GLY A 124 28.26 -16.71 4.10
N GLY A 125 28.27 -15.73 3.17
CA GLY A 125 27.85 -15.94 1.78
C GLY A 125 26.37 -16.29 1.64
N GLY A 126 25.56 -16.00 2.65
CA GLY A 126 24.10 -16.24 2.65
C GLY A 126 23.40 -15.38 1.60
N ARG A 127 22.26 -15.87 1.14
CA ARG A 127 21.35 -15.14 0.23
C ARG A 127 20.05 -14.81 0.95
N ILE A 128 19.69 -13.52 0.99
CA ILE A 128 18.38 -13.08 1.49
C ILE A 128 17.31 -13.36 0.44
N SER A 129 16.21 -13.94 0.87
CA SER A 129 15.01 -14.11 0.06
C SER A 129 13.85 -13.41 0.74
N HIS A 130 13.30 -12.40 0.06
CA HIS A 130 12.11 -11.69 0.52
C HIS A 130 10.87 -12.47 0.09
N GLN A 131 10.04 -12.83 1.04
CA GLN A 131 8.78 -13.54 0.79
C GLN A 131 7.60 -12.55 0.74
N MET A 132 7.73 -11.43 1.47
CA MET A 132 6.75 -10.36 1.47
C MET A 132 7.48 -9.01 1.31
N SER A 133 6.93 -8.15 0.46
CA SER A 133 7.40 -6.77 0.26
C SER A 133 6.47 -5.74 0.90
N GLU A 134 5.28 -6.15 1.30
CA GLU A 134 4.23 -5.29 1.83
C GLU A 134 3.45 -6.02 2.94
N VAL A 135 2.93 -5.27 3.90
CA VAL A 135 2.13 -5.80 5.00
C VAL A 135 0.88 -4.96 5.23
N VAL A 136 -0.24 -5.63 5.52
CA VAL A 136 -1.49 -4.94 5.89
C VAL A 136 -1.46 -4.63 7.37
N ILE A 137 -1.46 -3.34 7.68
CA ILE A 137 -1.53 -2.82 9.05
C ILE A 137 -2.89 -2.18 9.33
N THR A 138 -3.27 -2.16 10.59
CA THR A 138 -4.45 -1.45 11.09
C THR A 138 -4.00 -0.39 12.08
N CYS A 139 -4.32 0.87 11.81
CA CYS A 139 -3.94 2.02 12.64
C CYS A 139 -4.95 3.16 12.49
N LEU A 140 -4.78 4.22 13.26
CA LEU A 140 -5.47 5.49 13.03
C LEU A 140 -4.76 6.26 11.92
N ALA A 141 -5.48 7.17 11.27
CA ALA A 141 -4.95 7.98 10.17
C ALA A 141 -3.72 8.83 10.53
N ALA A 142 -3.59 9.20 11.81
CA ALA A 142 -2.46 9.99 12.30
C ALA A 142 -1.19 9.14 12.51
N ASP A 143 -1.35 7.82 12.67
CA ASP A 143 -0.27 6.91 13.06
C ASP A 143 0.20 6.03 11.88
N ILE A 144 -0.14 6.40 10.65
CA ILE A 144 0.26 5.65 9.45
C ILE A 144 1.77 5.82 9.23
N PRO A 145 2.59 4.74 9.28
CA PRO A 145 4.00 4.81 8.95
C PRO A 145 4.19 4.80 7.42
N GLU A 146 5.20 5.48 6.93
CA GLU A 146 5.56 5.44 5.49
C GLU A 146 6.07 4.05 5.06
N PHE A 147 6.73 3.35 5.95
CA PHE A 147 7.23 1.99 5.75
C PHE A 147 7.39 1.29 7.09
N VAL A 148 7.45 -0.02 7.05
CA VAL A 148 7.81 -0.86 8.19
C VAL A 148 9.25 -1.33 7.99
N ALA A 149 10.13 -1.03 8.96
CA ALA A 149 11.54 -1.39 8.88
C ALA A 149 11.81 -2.74 9.55
N ILE A 150 12.62 -3.57 8.90
CA ILE A 150 13.16 -4.81 9.46
C ILE A 150 14.68 -4.73 9.40
N ASP A 151 15.34 -4.82 10.54
CA ASP A 151 16.80 -4.86 10.59
C ASP A 151 17.30 -6.28 10.38
N MET A 152 18.12 -6.47 9.34
CA MET A 152 18.70 -7.75 8.96
C MET A 152 20.06 -8.00 9.61
N GLN A 153 20.59 -7.06 10.42
CA GLN A 153 21.95 -7.10 10.91
C GLN A 153 22.25 -8.29 11.84
N GLU A 154 21.28 -8.68 12.67
CA GLU A 154 21.43 -9.75 13.67
C GLU A 154 20.89 -11.12 13.23
N ILE A 155 20.47 -11.23 11.97
CA ILE A 155 19.84 -12.46 11.46
C ILE A 155 20.90 -13.42 10.94
N GLU A 156 20.82 -14.69 11.39
CA GLU A 156 21.76 -15.76 11.04
C GLU A 156 21.33 -16.54 9.79
N ILE A 157 22.27 -17.29 9.20
CA ILE A 157 21.99 -18.19 8.08
C ILE A 157 21.04 -19.31 8.54
N GLY A 158 19.95 -19.50 7.81
CA GLY A 158 18.90 -20.48 8.11
C GLY A 158 17.78 -19.91 8.98
N GLN A 159 17.92 -18.70 9.50
CA GLN A 159 16.87 -18.05 10.26
C GLN A 159 15.79 -17.48 9.34
N ILE A 160 14.54 -17.56 9.81
CA ILE A 160 13.34 -17.02 9.16
C ILE A 160 12.81 -15.89 10.03
N VAL A 161 12.58 -14.76 9.41
CA VAL A 161 11.93 -13.59 10.05
C VAL A 161 10.43 -13.68 9.80
N HIS A 162 9.65 -13.64 10.87
CA HIS A 162 8.19 -13.67 10.82
C HIS A 162 7.57 -12.28 11.03
N LEU A 163 6.28 -12.17 10.79
CA LEU A 163 5.53 -10.94 11.04
C LEU A 163 5.55 -10.50 12.51
N SER A 164 5.68 -11.45 13.45
CA SER A 164 5.79 -11.21 14.89
C SER A 164 7.10 -10.53 15.30
N ASP A 165 8.16 -10.67 14.50
CA ASP A 165 9.50 -10.14 14.78
C ASP A 165 9.65 -8.67 14.35
N ILE A 166 8.59 -8.08 13.78
CA ILE A 166 8.61 -6.73 13.25
C ILE A 166 8.34 -5.71 14.36
N ASP A 167 9.24 -4.77 14.52
CA ASP A 167 9.06 -3.62 15.41
C ASP A 167 8.08 -2.61 14.80
N LEU A 168 6.93 -2.47 15.47
CA LEU A 168 5.87 -1.57 15.03
C LEU A 168 5.84 -0.29 15.89
N PRO A 169 5.57 0.87 15.28
CA PRO A 169 5.33 2.08 16.04
C PRO A 169 4.06 1.97 16.89
N LYS A 170 3.94 2.84 17.90
CA LYS A 170 2.78 2.87 18.80
C LYS A 170 1.49 3.13 18.02
N GLY A 171 0.45 2.37 18.32
CA GLY A 171 -0.86 2.52 17.67
C GLY A 171 -1.06 1.72 16.39
N VAL A 172 -0.02 1.04 15.88
CA VAL A 172 -0.06 0.20 14.68
C VAL A 172 -0.17 -1.27 15.06
N LYS A 173 -1.02 -2.01 14.35
CA LYS A 173 -1.18 -3.46 14.52
C LYS A 173 -1.15 -4.15 13.16
N ILE A 174 -0.49 -5.30 13.06
CA ILE A 174 -0.55 -6.14 11.87
C ILE A 174 -1.90 -6.86 11.86
N GLN A 175 -2.63 -6.70 10.76
CA GLN A 175 -3.97 -7.28 10.63
C GLN A 175 -3.96 -8.81 10.72
N SER A 176 -2.98 -9.46 10.10
CA SER A 176 -2.84 -10.92 10.09
C SER A 176 -2.67 -11.50 11.49
N LEU A 177 -1.84 -10.87 12.33
CA LEU A 177 -1.59 -11.32 13.70
C LEU A 177 -2.80 -11.09 14.62
N SER A 178 -3.61 -10.05 14.36
CA SER A 178 -4.82 -9.79 15.14
C SER A 178 -5.93 -10.82 14.91
N THR A 179 -5.86 -11.59 13.82
CA THR A 179 -6.85 -12.62 13.46
C THR A 179 -6.47 -14.01 14.06
N GLY A 180 -5.29 -14.15 14.65
CA GLY A 180 -4.83 -15.35 15.37
C GLY A 180 -3.37 -15.73 15.09
N ALA A 181 -2.70 -16.31 16.08
CA ALA A 181 -1.28 -16.68 16.03
C ALA A 181 -0.91 -17.70 14.92
N LYS A 182 -1.90 -18.36 14.30
CA LYS A 182 -1.67 -19.26 13.15
C LYS A 182 -1.32 -18.55 11.84
N ASN A 183 -1.44 -17.21 11.81
CA ASN A 183 -1.20 -16.40 10.61
C ASN A 183 0.15 -15.66 10.67
N ASP A 184 1.08 -16.15 11.48
CA ASP A 184 2.44 -15.62 11.53
C ASP A 184 3.22 -16.09 10.30
N THR A 185 3.14 -15.29 9.25
CA THR A 185 3.71 -15.61 7.94
C THR A 185 5.18 -15.19 7.89
N PRO A 186 6.05 -16.00 7.27
CA PRO A 186 7.44 -15.62 7.06
C PRO A 186 7.55 -14.44 6.11
N VAL A 187 8.37 -13.45 6.47
CA VAL A 187 8.59 -12.20 5.70
C VAL A 187 9.87 -12.28 4.90
N ALA A 188 10.92 -12.80 5.50
CA ALA A 188 12.23 -12.99 4.85
C ALA A 188 12.97 -14.17 5.46
N ASN A 189 13.89 -14.74 4.71
CA ASN A 189 14.82 -15.75 5.20
C ASN A 189 16.22 -15.56 4.62
N ILE A 190 17.24 -16.03 5.34
CA ILE A 190 18.62 -16.10 4.85
C ILE A 190 18.97 -17.54 4.59
N SER A 191 19.15 -17.93 3.34
CA SER A 191 19.57 -19.27 2.96
C SER A 191 21.08 -19.33 2.73
N ALA A 192 21.72 -20.46 3.08
CA ALA A 192 23.10 -20.71 2.70
C ALA A 192 23.24 -20.75 1.18
N LYS A 193 24.38 -20.25 0.65
CA LYS A 193 24.73 -20.42 -0.76
C LYS A 193 24.82 -21.91 -1.05
N LYS A 194 23.95 -22.45 -1.91
CA LYS A 194 24.14 -23.80 -2.43
C LYS A 194 25.50 -23.84 -3.13
N GLY A 195 26.43 -24.63 -2.59
CA GLY A 195 27.67 -24.92 -3.25
C GLY A 195 27.37 -25.53 -4.62
N GLY A 196 27.90 -24.90 -5.70
CA GLY A 196 27.90 -25.48 -7.02
C GLY A 196 28.90 -26.63 -7.08
#